data_c81a94d2a38534163f0543d18d9ffb85
#
_entry.id   c81a94d2a38534163f0543d18d9ffb85
#
_cell.length_a   1.000
_cell.length_b   1.000
_cell.length_c   1.000
_cell.angle_alpha   90.00
_cell.angle_beta   90.00
_cell.angle_gamma   90.00
#
_symmetry.space_group_name_H-M   'P 1'
#
loop_
_entity.id
_entity.type
_entity.pdbx_description
1 polymer ?
#
loop_
_entity_poly.entity_id
_entity_poly.type
_entity_poly.pdbx_seq_one_letter_code
_entity_poly.pdbx_strand_id
1 'polypeptide(L)'
;YQALLETASDSQDILPRRVNFILEEFCNMPVLPDLISMLTAARSRNIRFHLVIQSYSQMIEKYGLNASQTVLDNCGNLIYLHSREMSFLKYISELAGCNEYHRPLLSPSRLLHLKKNETVIFHDRCYPMVVRDIPLIFEYPVSSEQLRFFKERRLKNRENKI
;
A
#
# COMPACT_ATOMS: atom_id res chain seq x y z
N TYR A 1 16.48 0.09 -7.95
CA TYR A 1 16.54 1.13 -6.92
C TYR A 1 17.91 1.82 -6.91
N GLN A 2 19.02 1.08 -6.86
CA GLN A 2 20.39 1.65 -6.83
C GLN A 2 20.64 2.61 -8.01
N ALA A 3 20.33 2.21 -9.23
CA ALA A 3 20.47 3.08 -10.41
C ALA A 3 19.66 4.39 -10.31
N LEU A 4 18.52 4.37 -9.63
CA LEU A 4 17.74 5.59 -9.36
C LEU A 4 18.40 6.48 -8.32
N LEU A 5 19.08 5.91 -7.33
CA LEU A 5 19.86 6.68 -6.36
C LEU A 5 21.05 7.38 -7.02
N GLU A 6 21.77 6.69 -7.92
CA GLU A 6 22.84 7.26 -8.71
C GLU A 6 22.32 8.44 -9.57
N THR A 7 21.20 8.25 -10.27
CA THR A 7 20.59 9.33 -11.04
C THR A 7 20.14 10.51 -10.15
N ALA A 8 19.64 10.23 -8.95
CA ALA A 8 19.24 11.28 -8.01
C ALA A 8 20.46 12.07 -7.52
N SER A 9 21.58 11.39 -7.24
CA SER A 9 22.83 12.05 -6.80
C SER A 9 23.33 13.05 -7.84
N ASP A 10 23.18 12.77 -9.13
CA ASP A 10 23.52 13.69 -10.21
C ASP A 10 22.57 14.91 -10.29
N SER A 11 21.40 14.83 -9.64
CA SER A 11 20.32 15.82 -9.71
C SER A 11 19.98 16.43 -8.34
N GLN A 12 20.97 16.78 -7.53
CA GLN A 12 20.79 17.35 -6.17
C GLN A 12 19.99 16.41 -5.24
N ASP A 13 20.23 15.13 -5.33
CA ASP A 13 19.60 14.07 -4.54
C ASP A 13 18.06 13.89 -4.75
N ILE A 14 17.49 14.55 -5.76
CA ILE A 14 16.05 14.45 -6.06
C ILE A 14 15.84 14.07 -7.52
N LEU A 15 15.06 13.02 -7.76
CA LEU A 15 14.68 12.64 -9.12
C LEU A 15 13.77 13.72 -9.76
N PRO A 16 14.01 14.09 -11.04
CA PRO A 16 13.22 15.09 -11.73
C PRO A 16 11.76 14.66 -11.94
N ARG A 17 11.52 13.35 -11.95
CA ARG A 17 10.18 12.76 -12.04
C ARG A 17 9.96 11.79 -10.88
N ARG A 18 8.73 11.78 -10.37
CA ARG A 18 8.34 10.81 -9.34
C ARG A 18 8.37 9.39 -9.88
N VAL A 19 9.01 8.51 -9.14
CA VAL A 19 8.99 7.06 -9.39
C VAL A 19 8.15 6.37 -8.34
N ASN A 20 7.19 5.54 -8.77
CA ASN A 20 6.36 4.75 -7.87
C ASN A 20 6.70 3.27 -8.06
N PHE A 21 7.11 2.61 -6.99
CA PHE A 21 7.22 1.16 -6.91
C PHE A 21 5.91 0.60 -6.36
N ILE A 22 5.21 -0.17 -7.18
CA ILE A 22 3.99 -0.88 -6.77
C ILE A 22 4.36 -2.34 -6.63
N LEU A 23 4.44 -2.82 -5.39
CA LEU A 23 4.88 -4.16 -5.03
C LEU A 23 3.65 -4.97 -4.59
N GLU A 24 2.99 -5.59 -5.57
CA GLU A 24 1.91 -6.53 -5.32
C GLU A 24 2.46 -7.84 -4.75
N GLU A 25 1.67 -8.48 -3.88
CA GLU A 25 2.07 -9.73 -3.20
C GLU A 25 3.46 -9.61 -2.53
N PHE A 26 3.69 -8.47 -1.88
CA PHE A 26 5.00 -8.10 -1.34
C PHE A 26 5.62 -9.20 -0.45
N CYS A 27 4.80 -9.91 0.31
CA CYS A 27 5.27 -11.00 1.15
C CYS A 27 5.73 -12.25 0.36
N ASN A 28 5.32 -12.40 -0.90
CA ASN A 28 5.71 -13.52 -1.76
C ASN A 28 7.00 -13.24 -2.56
N MET A 29 7.44 -11.98 -2.63
CA MET A 29 8.67 -11.59 -3.31
C MET A 29 9.91 -12.09 -2.53
N PRO A 30 11.09 -12.18 -3.12
CA PRO A 30 12.34 -12.39 -2.37
C PRO A 30 12.54 -11.30 -1.30
N VAL A 31 13.25 -11.63 -0.22
CA VAL A 31 13.57 -10.65 0.84
C VAL A 31 14.39 -9.52 0.23
N LEU A 32 13.98 -8.28 0.49
CA LEU A 32 14.73 -7.08 0.15
C LEU A 32 15.61 -6.71 1.35
N PRO A 33 16.93 -6.94 1.27
CA PRO A 33 17.82 -6.82 2.44
C PRO A 33 17.81 -5.41 3.04
N ASP A 34 17.70 -4.37 2.22
CA ASP A 34 17.79 -2.98 2.66
C ASP A 34 16.45 -2.26 2.66
N LEU A 35 15.34 -3.01 2.81
CA LEU A 35 13.98 -2.47 2.70
C LEU A 35 13.77 -1.22 3.56
N ILE A 36 14.16 -1.25 4.83
CA ILE A 36 13.96 -0.14 5.75
C ILE A 36 14.72 1.12 5.28
N SER A 37 15.97 0.95 4.89
CA SER A 37 16.79 2.06 4.34
C SER A 37 16.17 2.60 3.04
N MET A 38 15.65 1.72 2.19
CA MET A 38 14.97 2.10 0.96
C MET A 38 13.73 2.94 1.23
N LEU A 39 12.89 2.53 2.17
CA LEU A 39 11.65 3.23 2.52
C LEU A 39 11.93 4.60 3.16
N THR A 40 12.91 4.66 4.08
CA THR A 40 13.27 5.90 4.78
C THR A 40 13.87 6.94 3.82
N ALA A 41 14.76 6.51 2.93
CA ALA A 41 15.45 7.40 1.99
C ALA A 41 14.61 7.77 0.74
N ALA A 42 13.60 6.99 0.41
CA ALA A 42 12.83 7.14 -0.82
C ALA A 42 12.09 8.48 -0.91
N ARG A 43 11.51 8.93 0.20
CA ARG A 43 10.67 10.13 0.26
C ARG A 43 11.42 11.38 -0.17
N SER A 44 12.62 11.59 0.32
CA SER A 44 13.47 12.75 -0.03
C SER A 44 13.89 12.76 -1.50
N ARG A 45 13.94 11.58 -2.13
CA ARG A 45 14.41 11.37 -3.51
C ARG A 45 13.28 11.31 -4.56
N ASN A 46 12.06 11.71 -4.20
CA ASN A 46 10.90 11.65 -5.07
C ASN A 46 10.53 10.22 -5.52
N ILE A 47 10.83 9.22 -4.66
CA ILE A 47 10.49 7.82 -4.85
C ILE A 47 9.38 7.45 -3.86
N ARG A 48 8.41 6.67 -4.29
CA ARG A 48 7.33 6.15 -3.43
C ARG A 48 7.21 4.64 -3.57
N PHE A 49 6.96 4.00 -2.44
CA PHE A 49 6.63 2.58 -2.37
C PHE A 49 5.17 2.39 -2.01
N HIS A 50 4.51 1.50 -2.75
CA HIS A 50 3.16 1.01 -2.48
C HIS A 50 3.29 -0.49 -2.26
N LEU A 51 3.13 -0.92 -1.02
CA LEU A 51 3.26 -2.32 -0.63
C LEU A 51 1.86 -2.90 -0.49
N VAL A 52 1.56 -3.98 -1.21
CA VAL A 52 0.31 -4.73 -1.08
C VAL A 52 0.61 -6.05 -0.39
N ILE A 53 0.04 -6.24 0.79
CA ILE A 53 0.20 -7.45 1.59
C ILE A 53 -1.15 -8.14 1.78
N GLN A 54 -1.15 -9.46 1.84
CA GLN A 54 -2.34 -10.26 2.13
C GLN A 54 -2.51 -10.52 3.63
N SER A 55 -1.38 -10.65 4.36
CA SER A 55 -1.35 -10.94 5.78
C SER A 55 -0.18 -10.22 6.45
N TYR A 56 -0.45 -9.64 7.62
CA TYR A 56 0.60 -9.02 8.42
C TYR A 56 1.50 -10.07 9.09
N SER A 57 0.95 -11.23 9.45
CA SER A 57 1.74 -12.36 9.98
C SER A 57 2.78 -12.85 9.00
N GLN A 58 2.47 -12.93 7.69
CA GLN A 58 3.45 -13.28 6.67
C GLN A 58 4.60 -12.26 6.59
N MET A 59 4.28 -10.98 6.77
CA MET A 59 5.29 -9.94 6.78
C MET A 59 6.21 -10.08 8.02
N ILE A 60 5.65 -10.39 9.20
CA ILE A 60 6.42 -10.66 10.42
C ILE A 60 7.30 -11.90 10.25
N GLU A 61 6.77 -12.97 9.68
CA GLU A 61 7.53 -14.19 9.43
C GLU A 61 8.75 -13.92 8.53
N LYS A 62 8.57 -13.06 7.53
CA LYS A 62 9.59 -12.77 6.52
C LYS A 62 10.66 -11.78 6.98
N TYR A 63 10.27 -10.72 7.66
CA TYR A 63 11.15 -9.61 8.02
C TYR A 63 11.38 -9.46 9.53
N GLY A 64 10.64 -10.20 10.34
CA GLY A 64 10.60 -10.04 11.79
C GLY A 64 9.67 -8.93 12.27
N LEU A 65 9.28 -8.98 13.53
CA LEU A 65 8.30 -8.06 14.12
C LEU A 65 8.76 -6.60 14.05
N ASN A 66 9.99 -6.32 14.45
CA ASN A 66 10.51 -4.96 14.52
C ASN A 66 10.60 -4.30 13.13
N ALA A 67 11.11 -5.03 12.13
CA ALA A 67 11.19 -4.52 10.77
C ALA A 67 9.79 -4.31 10.17
N SER A 68 8.85 -5.23 10.40
CA SER A 68 7.47 -5.09 9.95
C SER A 68 6.77 -3.88 10.56
N GLN A 69 6.99 -3.63 11.86
CA GLN A 69 6.47 -2.43 12.50
C GLN A 69 7.10 -1.16 11.92
N THR A 70 8.41 -1.14 11.72
CA THR A 70 9.12 0.00 11.10
C THR A 70 8.60 0.28 9.68
N VAL A 71 8.24 -0.76 8.91
CA VAL A 71 7.61 -0.56 7.59
C VAL A 71 6.26 0.12 7.73
N LEU A 72 5.40 -0.32 8.65
CA LEU A 72 4.10 0.31 8.88
C LEU A 72 4.26 1.78 9.30
N ASP A 73 5.20 2.07 10.20
CA ASP A 73 5.46 3.41 10.73
C ASP A 73 6.00 4.38 9.64
N ASN A 74 6.67 3.83 8.61
CA ASN A 74 7.12 4.62 7.46
C ASN A 74 6.05 4.81 6.38
N CYS A 75 4.91 4.14 6.49
CA CYS A 75 3.79 4.30 5.57
C CYS A 75 2.88 5.44 6.03
N GLY A 76 2.98 6.62 5.41
CA GLY A 76 2.09 7.76 5.69
C GLY A 76 0.63 7.52 5.30
N ASN A 77 0.33 6.45 4.58
CA ASN A 77 -1.01 5.99 4.27
C ASN A 77 -1.09 4.48 4.51
N LEU A 78 -2.14 4.04 5.20
CA LEU A 78 -2.49 2.64 5.32
C LEU A 78 -3.92 2.45 4.84
N ILE A 79 -4.09 1.56 3.88
CA ILE A 79 -5.39 1.22 3.30
C ILE A 79 -5.75 -0.19 3.77
N TYR A 80 -6.74 -0.29 4.66
CA TYR A 80 -7.22 -1.55 5.17
C TYR A 80 -8.48 -1.98 4.41
N LEU A 81 -8.37 -3.07 3.67
CA LEU A 81 -9.48 -3.64 2.89
C LEU A 81 -10.28 -4.65 3.71
N HIS A 82 -9.61 -5.71 4.17
CA HIS A 82 -10.20 -6.74 5.03
C HIS A 82 -9.10 -7.70 5.52
N SER A 83 -9.24 -8.18 6.75
CA SER A 83 -8.43 -9.26 7.31
C SER A 83 -9.24 -10.04 8.34
N ARG A 84 -8.89 -11.30 8.59
CA ARG A 84 -9.42 -12.13 9.69
C ARG A 84 -8.38 -12.31 10.80
N GLU A 85 -7.23 -11.72 10.68
CA GLU A 85 -6.12 -11.82 11.63
C GLU A 85 -6.40 -10.93 12.85
N MET A 86 -6.78 -11.56 13.97
CA MET A 86 -7.23 -10.84 15.17
C MET A 86 -6.17 -9.93 15.78
N SER A 87 -4.89 -10.30 15.72
CA SER A 87 -3.78 -9.45 16.15
C SER A 87 -3.73 -8.14 15.35
N PHE A 88 -3.84 -8.26 14.03
CA PHE A 88 -3.85 -7.11 13.14
C PHE A 88 -5.13 -6.28 13.28
N LEU A 89 -6.30 -6.91 13.47
CA LEU A 89 -7.55 -6.19 13.74
C LEU A 89 -7.47 -5.34 15.00
N LYS A 90 -6.84 -5.86 16.08
CA LYS A 90 -6.60 -5.09 17.30
C LYS A 90 -5.68 -3.91 17.04
N TYR A 91 -4.56 -4.13 16.35
CA TYR A 91 -3.63 -3.07 15.96
C TYR A 91 -4.33 -1.96 15.16
N ILE A 92 -5.11 -2.30 14.14
CA ILE A 92 -5.87 -1.32 13.34
C ILE A 92 -6.92 -0.58 14.19
N SER A 93 -7.56 -1.27 15.14
CA SER A 93 -8.52 -0.65 16.07
C SER A 93 -7.85 0.34 17.02
N GLU A 94 -6.68 0.00 17.54
CA GLU A 94 -5.88 0.88 18.39
C GLU A 94 -5.35 2.08 17.62
N LEU A 95 -4.86 1.87 16.38
CA LEU A 95 -4.44 2.94 15.49
C LEU A 95 -5.57 3.91 15.15
N ALA A 96 -6.80 3.42 15.05
CA ALA A 96 -7.97 4.25 14.81
C ALA A 96 -8.29 5.18 16.00
N GLY A 97 -7.88 4.80 17.21
CA GLY A 97 -8.13 5.57 18.42
C GLY A 97 -9.54 5.37 19.00
N CYS A 98 -9.84 6.20 20.00
CA CYS A 98 -11.10 6.15 20.74
C CYS A 98 -11.82 7.51 20.70
N ASN A 99 -13.12 7.48 20.94
CA ASN A 99 -13.91 8.69 21.17
C ASN A 99 -13.74 9.19 22.62
N GLU A 100 -14.38 10.30 22.97
CA GLU A 100 -14.38 10.90 24.32
C GLU A 100 -14.89 9.99 25.44
N TYR A 101 -15.65 8.95 25.10
CA TYR A 101 -16.13 7.92 26.04
C TYR A 101 -15.22 6.68 26.09
N HIS A 102 -13.99 6.76 25.63
CA HIS A 102 -13.03 5.65 25.55
C HIS A 102 -13.52 4.43 24.74
N ARG A 103 -14.49 4.63 23.84
CA ARG A 103 -14.94 3.58 22.93
C ARG A 103 -14.13 3.63 21.64
N PRO A 104 -13.64 2.48 21.12
CA PRO A 104 -12.90 2.45 19.87
C PRO A 104 -13.71 3.09 18.72
N LEU A 105 -13.10 3.97 17.92
CA LEU A 105 -13.72 4.53 16.72
C LEU A 105 -14.05 3.42 15.73
N LEU A 106 -13.16 2.45 15.61
CA LEU A 106 -13.34 1.25 14.79
C LEU A 106 -13.01 0.02 15.63
N SER A 107 -14.04 -0.67 16.14
CA SER A 107 -13.83 -1.90 16.91
C SER A 107 -13.30 -3.02 16.02
N PRO A 108 -12.55 -4.02 16.58
CA PRO A 108 -12.12 -5.20 15.83
C PRO A 108 -13.28 -5.94 15.16
N SER A 109 -14.45 -5.99 15.82
CA SER A 109 -15.67 -6.57 15.26
C SER A 109 -16.16 -5.79 14.04
N ARG A 110 -16.15 -4.45 14.07
CA ARG A 110 -16.53 -3.61 12.92
C ARG A 110 -15.59 -3.83 11.74
N LEU A 111 -14.29 -3.92 12.01
CA LEU A 111 -13.25 -4.16 10.99
C LEU A 111 -13.40 -5.56 10.36
N LEU A 112 -13.72 -6.57 11.18
CA LEU A 112 -13.97 -7.94 10.69
C LEU A 112 -15.20 -8.03 9.79
N HIS A 113 -16.20 -7.17 9.99
CA HIS A 113 -17.47 -7.17 9.27
C HIS A 113 -17.59 -6.01 8.27
N LEU A 114 -16.46 -5.51 7.75
CA LEU A 114 -16.49 -4.55 6.64
C LEU A 114 -17.18 -5.18 5.42
N LYS A 115 -18.04 -4.40 4.78
CA LYS A 115 -18.71 -4.82 3.54
C LYS A 115 -17.70 -4.90 2.39
N LYS A 116 -18.02 -5.66 1.36
CA LYS A 116 -17.14 -5.90 0.19
C LYS A 116 -16.64 -4.59 -0.46
N ASN A 117 -17.42 -3.52 -0.44
CA ASN A 117 -17.07 -2.24 -1.05
C ASN A 117 -16.70 -1.18 0.00
N GLU A 118 -16.42 -1.59 1.24
CA GLU A 118 -15.94 -0.69 2.29
C GLU A 118 -14.44 -0.88 2.48
N THR A 119 -13.75 0.22 2.72
CA THR A 119 -12.34 0.25 3.10
C THR A 119 -12.10 1.30 4.16
N VAL A 120 -11.07 1.10 4.97
CA VAL A 120 -10.62 2.09 5.94
C VAL A 120 -9.30 2.67 5.46
N ILE A 121 -9.22 3.98 5.38
CA ILE A 121 -8.02 4.70 4.99
C ILE A 121 -7.51 5.49 6.20
N PHE A 122 -6.27 5.20 6.56
CA PHE A 122 -5.51 5.98 7.53
C PHE A 122 -4.56 6.89 6.76
N HIS A 123 -4.52 8.13 7.13
CA HIS A 123 -3.58 9.12 6.61
C HIS A 123 -2.95 9.85 7.78
N ASP A 124 -1.66 10.16 7.69
CA ASP A 124 -0.92 10.86 8.74
C ASP A 124 -1.68 12.06 9.27
N ARG A 125 -1.78 12.16 10.61
CA ARG A 125 -2.42 13.28 11.34
C ARG A 125 -3.91 13.45 11.07
N CYS A 126 -4.58 12.46 10.46
CA CYS A 126 -6.01 12.50 10.21
C CYS A 126 -6.72 11.35 10.95
N TYR A 127 -7.97 11.57 11.30
CA TYR A 127 -8.83 10.48 11.75
C TYR A 127 -9.05 9.46 10.62
N PRO A 128 -9.25 8.18 10.95
CA PRO A 128 -9.51 7.16 9.95
C PRO A 128 -10.79 7.47 9.17
N MET A 129 -10.75 7.29 7.87
CA MET A 129 -11.89 7.44 6.98
C MET A 129 -12.42 6.08 6.57
N VAL A 130 -13.74 5.86 6.72
CA VAL A 130 -14.43 4.71 6.15
C VAL A 130 -15.01 5.12 4.81
N VAL A 131 -14.42 4.63 3.74
CA VAL A 131 -14.88 4.86 2.37
C VAL A 131 -15.82 3.75 1.97
N ARG A 132 -16.93 4.09 1.34
CA ARG A 132 -17.97 3.17 0.87
C ARG A 132 -18.09 3.27 -0.64
N ASP A 133 -18.59 2.19 -1.22
CA ASP A 133 -18.93 2.14 -2.65
C ASP A 133 -17.76 2.57 -3.54
N ILE A 134 -16.57 1.98 -3.25
CA ILE A 134 -15.42 2.16 -4.12
C ILE A 134 -15.76 1.54 -5.48
N PRO A 135 -15.86 2.36 -6.55
CA PRO A 135 -16.20 1.84 -7.85
C PRO A 135 -15.13 0.86 -8.32
N LEU A 136 -15.56 -0.23 -8.95
CA LEU A 136 -14.63 -1.13 -9.61
C LEU A 136 -13.94 -0.39 -10.77
N ILE A 137 -12.71 -0.80 -11.08
CA ILE A 137 -11.92 -0.17 -12.16
C ILE A 137 -12.67 -0.12 -13.50
N PHE A 138 -13.63 -1.02 -13.73
CA PHE A 138 -14.45 -1.06 -14.93
C PHE A 138 -15.59 -0.03 -14.95
N GLU A 139 -15.88 0.60 -13.81
CA GLU A 139 -16.91 1.64 -13.66
C GLU A 139 -16.32 3.04 -13.84
N TYR A 140 -14.98 3.17 -13.86
CA TYR A 140 -14.37 4.44 -14.23
C TYR A 140 -14.63 4.71 -15.73
N PRO A 141 -15.08 5.92 -16.08
CA PRO A 141 -15.19 6.32 -17.47
C PRO A 141 -13.80 6.39 -18.10
N VAL A 142 -13.34 5.24 -18.57
CA VAL A 142 -12.10 5.18 -19.36
C VAL A 142 -12.44 5.74 -20.73
N SER A 143 -11.72 6.76 -21.18
CA SER A 143 -11.95 7.30 -22.53
C SER A 143 -11.80 6.20 -23.57
N SER A 144 -12.53 6.33 -24.69
CA SER A 144 -12.48 5.34 -25.78
C SER A 144 -11.05 5.13 -26.31
N GLU A 145 -10.19 6.13 -26.24
CA GLU A 145 -8.76 6.05 -26.57
C GLU A 145 -7.96 5.22 -25.56
N GLN A 146 -8.20 5.40 -24.27
CA GLN A 146 -7.55 4.60 -23.22
C GLN A 146 -7.96 3.13 -23.33
N LEU A 147 -9.23 2.85 -23.64
CA LEU A 147 -9.73 1.48 -23.88
C LEU A 147 -9.07 0.84 -25.12
N ARG A 148 -8.87 1.58 -26.20
CA ARG A 148 -8.12 1.12 -27.39
C ARG A 148 -6.68 0.79 -27.03
N PHE A 149 -5.97 1.69 -26.35
CA PHE A 149 -4.59 1.49 -25.91
C PHE A 149 -4.42 0.22 -25.06
N PHE A 150 -5.31 -0.02 -24.09
CA PHE A 150 -5.28 -1.24 -23.27
C PHE A 150 -5.60 -2.50 -24.07
N LYS A 151 -6.52 -2.44 -25.03
CA LYS A 151 -6.84 -3.59 -25.91
C LYS A 151 -5.66 -3.94 -26.83
N GLU A 152 -5.04 -2.96 -27.47
CA GLU A 152 -3.88 -3.16 -28.36
C GLU A 152 -2.67 -3.72 -27.60
N ARG A 153 -2.41 -3.24 -26.39
CA ARG A 153 -1.34 -3.75 -25.54
C ARG A 153 -1.58 -5.20 -25.09
N ARG A 154 -2.84 -5.56 -24.85
CA ARG A 154 -3.24 -6.94 -24.50
C ARG A 154 -3.09 -7.91 -25.67
N LEU A 155 -3.34 -7.45 -26.90
CA LEU A 155 -3.14 -8.22 -28.13
C LEU A 155 -1.65 -8.44 -28.41
N LYS A 156 -0.82 -7.40 -28.37
CA LYS A 156 0.64 -7.51 -28.53
C LYS A 156 1.30 -8.44 -27.51
N ASN A 157 0.84 -8.44 -26.26
CA ASN A 157 1.37 -9.35 -25.23
C ASN A 157 0.92 -10.80 -25.43
N ARG A 158 -0.13 -11.07 -26.22
CA ARG A 158 -0.52 -12.44 -26.62
C ARG A 158 0.28 -12.96 -27.79
N GLU A 159 0.61 -12.10 -28.76
CA GLU A 159 1.40 -12.44 -29.93
C GLU A 159 2.88 -12.73 -29.58
N ASN A 160 3.43 -12.07 -28.57
CA ASN A 160 4.81 -12.31 -28.10
C ASN A 160 4.96 -13.51 -27.15
N LYS A 161 3.92 -14.35 -26.97
CA LYS A 161 3.95 -15.58 -26.14
C LYS A 161 3.79 -16.87 -26.96
N ILE A 162 3.96 -16.80 -28.27
CA ILE A 162 3.99 -17.96 -29.18
C ILE A 162 5.46 -18.14 -29.68
#